data_a28157fa090cc8cc9a2a28fb11794921
#
_entry.id   a28157fa090cc8cc9a2a28fb11794921
#
_cell.length_a   1.000
_cell.length_b   1.000
_cell.length_c   1.000
_cell.angle_alpha   90.00
_cell.angle_beta   90.00
_cell.angle_gamma   90.00
#
_symmetry.space_group_name_H-M   'P 1'
#
loop_
_entity.id
_entity.type
_entity.pdbx_description
1 polymer ?
#
loop_
_entity_poly.entity_id
_entity_poly.type
_entity_poly.pdbx_seq_one_letter_code
_entity_poly.pdbx_strand_id
1 'polypeptide(L)'
;MQPEYDVIVVGAGPAGSAAALTLARKGANVLILEKARVPGERNMTGGVLYGDFPDGWGLIGLVPDFESTAPVERKILSHEVVILDSPDYERGRSKYYRLSKTSFPVRIGIFPMSFETGHDYSVLRRKFDRWFANLAVQGGAMLSTDSTVEGLIKEGGAVVGVRTTGEELRAKLVIDASGVTSKLVEEAGLRERLTPRQLYHGIKRVYKLDPGSIEKRFRVREKDGRAVFFLGDFMHDIGGGAFIYTNQDSLSVGLVVSMDSLIRRTTERFDEVGKLLDVLDDFEEHPMVAELLDGAEPLEYSAHNIPKGYKTILKSPCADGFLVAGDALGSFVKIGPMIDGMRRAISSGMMAATAYFEANASGSFREKNLSRYRELLSPIYEDVNRSGRDSFISESSFTYHTLPRLLFSTRLVSSVYKFEPRKPPPQPKSSIARVQGGTGLLDYDEDEGYSHIKVDTGLASKSLTKPWVPACPTNCYTLFTPKGIFASFRDLYEHNLAELKDRGKAFSQTLEDVAAAELRFDHIACVACGTCGAIGPPEMVTFNHERDGHGVRYRFG
;
A
#
# COMPACT_ATOMS: atom_id res chain seq x y z
N MET A 1 23.11 16.71 27.45
CA MET A 1 22.50 15.61 28.27
C MET A 1 23.00 14.29 27.74
N GLN A 2 23.20 13.31 28.58
CA GLN A 2 23.55 11.95 28.11
C GLN A 2 22.34 11.29 27.46
N PRO A 3 22.51 10.48 26.42
CA PRO A 3 21.41 9.76 25.79
C PRO A 3 20.78 8.75 26.77
N GLU A 4 19.46 8.71 26.80
CA GLU A 4 18.69 7.79 27.66
C GLU A 4 18.64 6.38 27.09
N TYR A 5 18.61 6.30 25.76
CA TYR A 5 18.57 5.04 24.99
C TYR A 5 19.80 4.89 24.10
N ASP A 6 20.17 3.65 23.83
CA ASP A 6 21.15 3.38 22.78
C ASP A 6 20.53 3.64 21.42
N VAL A 7 19.30 3.13 21.19
CA VAL A 7 18.58 3.32 19.93
C VAL A 7 17.10 3.60 20.18
N ILE A 8 16.58 4.62 19.52
CA ILE A 8 15.13 4.80 19.37
C ILE A 8 14.74 4.32 17.95
N VAL A 9 13.76 3.43 17.89
CA VAL A 9 13.16 2.92 16.62
C VAL A 9 11.78 3.53 16.45
N VAL A 10 11.54 4.24 15.36
CA VAL A 10 10.26 4.87 15.08
C VAL A 10 9.42 3.98 14.17
N GLY A 11 8.32 3.45 14.72
CA GLY A 11 7.38 2.53 14.08
C GLY A 11 7.63 1.06 14.44
N ALA A 12 6.57 0.36 14.86
CA ALA A 12 6.57 -1.06 15.22
C ALA A 12 6.08 -1.97 14.07
N GLY A 13 6.24 -1.55 12.82
CA GLY A 13 6.03 -2.38 11.62
C GLY A 13 7.17 -3.40 11.44
N PRO A 14 7.18 -4.18 10.34
CA PRO A 14 8.16 -5.24 10.11
C PRO A 14 9.62 -4.77 10.18
N ALA A 15 9.94 -3.58 9.65
CA ALA A 15 11.30 -3.04 9.69
C ALA A 15 11.74 -2.68 11.11
N GLY A 16 10.88 -1.96 11.85
CA GLY A 16 11.19 -1.53 13.21
C GLY A 16 11.24 -2.69 14.18
N SER A 17 10.32 -3.64 14.09
CA SER A 17 10.33 -4.86 14.93
C SER A 17 11.56 -5.71 14.67
N ALA A 18 11.99 -5.86 13.41
CA ALA A 18 13.21 -6.58 13.05
C ALA A 18 14.48 -5.89 13.58
N ALA A 19 14.55 -4.57 13.45
CA ALA A 19 15.66 -3.78 13.99
C ALA A 19 15.74 -3.91 15.51
N ALA A 20 14.62 -3.69 16.19
CA ALA A 20 14.55 -3.72 17.65
C ALA A 20 14.86 -5.11 18.22
N LEU A 21 14.29 -6.19 17.61
CA LEU A 21 14.60 -7.56 18.02
C LEU A 21 16.09 -7.88 17.87
N THR A 22 16.69 -7.48 16.73
CA THR A 22 18.11 -7.71 16.47
C THR A 22 19.00 -6.94 17.46
N LEU A 23 18.65 -5.71 17.78
CA LEU A 23 19.36 -4.85 18.73
C LEU A 23 19.25 -5.39 20.16
N ALA A 24 18.02 -5.65 20.63
CA ALA A 24 17.75 -6.05 21.99
C ALA A 24 18.36 -7.42 22.33
N ARG A 25 18.29 -8.41 21.43
CA ARG A 25 18.94 -9.72 21.61
C ARG A 25 20.47 -9.63 21.80
N LYS A 26 21.08 -8.55 21.36
CA LYS A 26 22.53 -8.27 21.54
C LYS A 26 22.81 -7.29 22.69
N GLY A 27 21.80 -6.98 23.50
CA GLY A 27 21.94 -6.20 24.74
C GLY A 27 21.92 -4.68 24.58
N ALA A 28 21.50 -4.15 23.43
CA ALA A 28 21.28 -2.71 23.29
C ALA A 28 20.02 -2.25 24.04
N ASN A 29 20.06 -1.06 24.66
CA ASN A 29 18.91 -0.42 25.29
C ASN A 29 18.06 0.24 24.19
N VAL A 30 16.94 -0.38 23.81
CA VAL A 30 16.10 -0.01 22.66
C VAL A 30 14.71 0.39 23.09
N LEU A 31 14.26 1.56 22.61
CA LEU A 31 12.88 2.01 22.68
C LEU A 31 12.24 1.99 21.29
N ILE A 32 11.10 1.33 21.15
CA ILE A 32 10.23 1.40 19.97
C ILE A 32 9.09 2.38 20.26
N LEU A 33 8.88 3.36 19.38
CA LEU A 33 7.76 4.29 19.44
C LEU A 33 6.77 3.96 18.33
N GLU A 34 5.53 3.63 18.71
CA GLU A 34 4.45 3.29 17.79
C GLU A 34 3.25 4.21 18.00
N LYS A 35 2.80 4.86 16.93
CA LYS A 35 1.67 5.80 17.00
C LYS A 35 0.33 5.12 17.27
N ALA A 36 0.19 3.87 16.88
CA ALA A 36 -1.02 3.07 17.08
C ALA A 36 -1.08 2.45 18.49
N ARG A 37 -2.29 2.12 18.97
CA ARG A 37 -2.48 1.38 20.24
C ARG A 37 -1.97 -0.05 20.14
N VAL A 38 -2.11 -0.64 18.95
CA VAL A 38 -1.62 -1.99 18.68
C VAL A 38 -0.79 -1.96 17.41
N PRO A 39 0.45 -2.47 17.43
CA PRO A 39 1.25 -2.61 16.22
C PRO A 39 0.47 -3.29 15.10
N GLY A 40 0.50 -2.71 13.89
CA GLY A 40 -0.17 -3.23 12.71
C GLY A 40 -1.60 -2.74 12.48
N GLU A 41 -2.29 -2.13 13.47
CA GLU A 41 -3.68 -1.68 13.27
C GLU A 41 -3.84 -0.49 12.32
N ARG A 42 -2.74 0.17 11.95
CA ARG A 42 -2.73 1.24 10.92
C ARG A 42 -2.19 0.77 9.58
N ASN A 43 -1.80 -0.49 9.49
CA ASN A 43 -1.12 -1.02 8.34
C ASN A 43 -2.06 -1.84 7.46
N MET A 44 -1.91 -1.65 6.15
CA MET A 44 -2.50 -2.50 5.13
C MET A 44 -1.38 -3.21 4.37
N THR A 45 -1.57 -4.45 3.99
CA THR A 45 -0.67 -5.14 3.08
C THR A 45 -1.42 -5.83 1.95
N GLY A 46 -0.71 -6.06 0.85
CA GLY A 46 -1.12 -7.02 -0.17
C GLY A 46 -1.16 -8.46 0.34
N GLY A 47 -0.49 -8.79 1.44
CA GLY A 47 -0.72 -9.99 2.22
C GLY A 47 0.22 -11.17 1.97
N VAL A 48 1.28 -11.06 1.17
CA VAL A 48 2.28 -12.12 1.01
C VAL A 48 3.61 -11.73 1.66
N LEU A 49 4.06 -12.55 2.60
CA LEU A 49 5.42 -12.55 3.14
C LEU A 49 6.24 -13.55 2.35
N TYR A 50 7.32 -13.10 1.73
CA TYR A 50 8.25 -13.94 0.97
C TYR A 50 9.41 -14.41 1.84
N GLY A 51 10.07 -15.51 1.47
CA GLY A 51 11.25 -16.04 2.13
C GLY A 51 12.46 -15.10 2.07
N ASP A 52 13.49 -15.42 2.86
CA ASP A 52 14.64 -14.56 3.10
C ASP A 52 15.50 -14.27 1.85
N PHE A 53 16.29 -13.21 1.96
CA PHE A 53 17.45 -13.00 1.10
C PHE A 53 18.56 -14.02 1.41
N PRO A 54 19.55 -14.20 0.52
CA PRO A 54 20.77 -14.93 0.85
C PRO A 54 21.39 -14.45 2.17
N ASP A 55 22.15 -15.28 2.81
CA ASP A 55 22.83 -15.02 4.11
C ASP A 55 21.88 -14.81 5.29
N GLY A 56 20.60 -15.25 5.19
CA GLY A 56 19.63 -15.21 6.27
C GLY A 56 19.08 -13.81 6.58
N TRP A 57 19.20 -12.86 5.67
CA TRP A 57 18.55 -11.56 5.82
C TRP A 57 17.06 -11.68 5.58
N GLY A 58 16.28 -11.85 6.65
CA GLY A 58 14.84 -11.97 6.62
C GLY A 58 14.27 -12.64 7.87
N LEU A 59 12.99 -13.03 7.80
CA LEU A 59 12.29 -13.55 8.97
C LEU A 59 12.80 -14.93 9.40
N ILE A 60 13.15 -15.80 8.45
CA ILE A 60 13.63 -17.16 8.74
C ILE A 60 14.96 -17.11 9.51
N GLY A 61 15.90 -16.29 9.04
CA GLY A 61 17.19 -16.10 9.71
C GLY A 61 17.06 -15.41 11.09
N LEU A 62 16.09 -14.51 11.24
CA LEU A 62 15.87 -13.80 12.50
C LEU A 62 15.07 -14.62 13.52
N VAL A 63 14.08 -15.40 13.07
CA VAL A 63 13.14 -16.20 13.86
C VAL A 63 13.03 -17.60 13.22
N PRO A 64 13.98 -18.51 13.46
CA PRO A 64 14.02 -19.81 12.74
C PRO A 64 12.78 -20.69 12.93
N ASP A 65 12.06 -20.53 14.03
CA ASP A 65 10.84 -21.25 14.39
C ASP A 65 9.54 -20.49 13.98
N PHE A 66 9.65 -19.46 13.12
CA PHE A 66 8.51 -18.61 12.78
C PHE A 66 7.32 -19.38 12.18
N GLU A 67 7.56 -20.46 11.42
CA GLU A 67 6.48 -21.27 10.83
C GLU A 67 5.54 -21.87 11.88
N SER A 68 6.04 -22.11 13.10
CA SER A 68 5.24 -22.65 14.20
C SER A 68 4.72 -21.60 15.18
N THR A 69 5.32 -20.41 15.20
CA THR A 69 5.04 -19.37 16.20
C THR A 69 4.35 -18.13 15.63
N ALA A 70 4.58 -17.82 14.34
CA ALA A 70 3.99 -16.66 13.71
C ALA A 70 2.50 -16.91 13.34
N PRO A 71 1.65 -15.88 13.46
CA PRO A 71 0.25 -15.95 13.05
C PRO A 71 0.13 -15.78 11.52
N VAL A 72 0.81 -16.66 10.77
CA VAL A 72 0.67 -16.75 9.32
C VAL A 72 -0.67 -17.38 8.95
N GLU A 73 -1.20 -17.02 7.80
CA GLU A 73 -2.51 -17.49 7.37
C GLU A 73 -2.41 -18.81 6.60
N ARG A 74 -1.90 -18.81 5.37
CA ARG A 74 -1.70 -20.02 4.56
C ARG A 74 -0.32 -19.99 3.88
N LYS A 75 0.28 -21.16 3.70
CA LYS A 75 1.50 -21.31 2.90
C LYS A 75 1.16 -21.18 1.42
N ILE A 76 1.72 -20.18 0.74
CA ILE A 76 1.46 -19.93 -0.67
C ILE A 76 2.26 -20.91 -1.52
N LEU A 77 1.59 -21.86 -2.13
CA LEU A 77 2.22 -22.87 -3.00
C LEU A 77 2.32 -22.41 -4.45
N SER A 78 1.50 -21.46 -4.87
CA SER A 78 1.54 -20.94 -6.24
C SER A 78 1.15 -19.49 -6.33
N HIS A 79 1.86 -18.80 -7.21
CA HIS A 79 1.56 -17.48 -7.68
C HIS A 79 1.02 -17.57 -9.11
N GLU A 80 -0.19 -17.08 -9.34
CA GLU A 80 -0.83 -17.10 -10.65
C GLU A 80 -1.04 -15.69 -11.17
N VAL A 81 -0.97 -15.53 -12.48
CA VAL A 81 -1.37 -14.30 -13.17
C VAL A 81 -2.48 -14.63 -14.15
N VAL A 82 -3.59 -13.96 -14.02
CA VAL A 82 -4.76 -14.11 -14.87
C VAL A 82 -5.04 -12.78 -15.57
N ILE A 83 -5.15 -12.82 -16.89
CA ILE A 83 -5.59 -11.67 -17.67
C ILE A 83 -7.06 -11.90 -18.01
N LEU A 84 -7.90 -10.92 -17.72
CA LEU A 84 -9.35 -10.95 -17.94
C LEU A 84 -9.74 -10.02 -19.09
N ASP A 85 -10.64 -10.49 -19.94
CA ASP A 85 -11.34 -9.68 -20.95
C ASP A 85 -12.65 -9.13 -20.38
N SER A 86 -13.22 -8.13 -20.99
CA SER A 86 -14.56 -7.64 -20.65
C SER A 86 -15.61 -8.75 -20.85
N PRO A 87 -16.52 -8.97 -19.87
CA PRO A 87 -17.55 -10.00 -19.98
C PRO A 87 -18.61 -9.66 -21.01
N ASP A 88 -18.98 -10.62 -21.85
CA ASP A 88 -20.18 -10.57 -22.69
C ASP A 88 -21.34 -11.18 -21.87
N TYR A 89 -22.05 -10.35 -21.13
CA TYR A 89 -23.14 -10.76 -20.23
C TYR A 89 -24.31 -11.38 -20.97
N GLU A 90 -24.63 -10.89 -22.18
CA GLU A 90 -25.77 -11.39 -22.97
C GLU A 90 -25.51 -12.82 -23.47
N ARG A 91 -24.25 -13.14 -23.81
CA ARG A 91 -23.85 -14.47 -24.27
C ARG A 91 -23.32 -15.35 -23.17
N GLY A 92 -23.22 -14.87 -21.93
CA GLY A 92 -22.74 -15.61 -20.79
C GLY A 92 -21.30 -16.12 -20.93
N ARG A 93 -20.40 -15.29 -21.45
CA ARG A 93 -19.01 -15.70 -21.67
C ARG A 93 -18.03 -14.55 -21.45
N SER A 94 -16.85 -14.86 -20.95
CA SER A 94 -15.68 -13.99 -20.97
C SER A 94 -14.45 -14.78 -21.38
N LYS A 95 -13.45 -14.09 -21.89
CA LYS A 95 -12.16 -14.72 -22.18
C LYS A 95 -11.21 -14.44 -21.03
N TYR A 96 -10.28 -15.37 -20.82
CA TYR A 96 -9.20 -15.18 -19.88
C TYR A 96 -7.93 -15.88 -20.38
N TYR A 97 -6.80 -15.42 -19.90
CA TYR A 97 -5.51 -16.03 -20.16
C TYR A 97 -4.73 -16.20 -18.86
N ARG A 98 -4.27 -17.42 -18.55
CA ARG A 98 -3.39 -17.69 -17.41
C ARG A 98 -1.94 -17.68 -17.86
N LEU A 99 -1.14 -16.80 -17.27
CA LEU A 99 0.30 -16.80 -17.47
C LEU A 99 0.96 -17.87 -16.59
N SER A 100 1.88 -18.59 -17.19
CA SER A 100 2.73 -19.59 -16.52
C SER A 100 4.18 -19.36 -16.92
N LYS A 101 5.13 -20.01 -16.22
CA LYS A 101 6.57 -19.98 -16.57
C LYS A 101 6.84 -20.40 -18.02
N THR A 102 5.97 -21.23 -18.60
CA THR A 102 6.09 -21.73 -19.98
C THR A 102 5.39 -20.87 -21.01
N SER A 103 4.60 -19.88 -20.59
CA SER A 103 3.88 -18.97 -21.49
C SER A 103 4.84 -18.11 -22.30
N PHE A 104 4.55 -17.93 -23.59
CA PHE A 104 5.41 -17.16 -24.50
C PHE A 104 5.78 -15.78 -23.97
N PRO A 105 4.85 -14.92 -23.45
CA PRO A 105 5.21 -13.62 -22.91
C PRO A 105 6.19 -13.68 -21.72
N VAL A 106 6.14 -14.74 -20.92
CA VAL A 106 7.06 -14.96 -19.79
C VAL A 106 8.42 -15.41 -20.29
N ARG A 107 8.46 -16.35 -21.23
CA ARG A 107 9.71 -16.89 -21.79
C ARG A 107 10.56 -15.84 -22.52
N ILE A 108 9.92 -14.84 -23.13
CA ILE A 108 10.63 -13.75 -23.83
C ILE A 108 10.81 -12.50 -22.95
N GLY A 109 10.51 -12.59 -21.64
CA GLY A 109 10.77 -11.53 -20.66
C GLY A 109 9.81 -10.32 -20.70
N ILE A 110 8.74 -10.37 -21.48
CA ILE A 110 7.69 -9.32 -21.46
C ILE A 110 6.96 -9.30 -20.11
N PHE A 111 6.78 -10.47 -19.49
CA PHE A 111 6.32 -10.60 -18.12
C PHE A 111 7.41 -11.30 -17.29
N PRO A 112 8.29 -10.54 -16.64
CA PRO A 112 9.24 -11.15 -15.71
C PRO A 112 8.45 -11.74 -14.56
N MET A 113 8.55 -13.06 -14.41
CA MET A 113 7.93 -13.79 -13.32
C MET A 113 9.04 -14.39 -12.46
N SER A 114 9.36 -13.71 -11.36
CA SER A 114 10.17 -14.28 -10.30
C SER A 114 9.21 -14.91 -9.28
N PHE A 115 9.17 -16.22 -9.18
CA PHE A 115 8.26 -16.93 -8.31
C PHE A 115 8.99 -17.86 -7.35
N GLU A 116 8.38 -17.97 -6.16
CA GLU A 116 8.61 -19.00 -5.17
C GLU A 116 9.99 -18.96 -4.49
N THR A 117 9.97 -18.55 -3.26
CA THR A 117 11.10 -18.77 -2.34
C THR A 117 10.94 -20.09 -1.58
N GLY A 118 9.78 -20.77 -1.73
CA GLY A 118 9.44 -21.98 -0.98
C GLY A 118 8.93 -21.73 0.44
N HIS A 119 9.03 -20.48 0.91
CA HIS A 119 8.63 -20.05 2.24
C HIS A 119 7.76 -18.79 2.17
N ASP A 120 6.77 -18.82 1.26
CA ASP A 120 5.85 -17.71 1.06
C ASP A 120 4.56 -17.96 1.84
N TYR A 121 4.09 -16.96 2.59
CA TYR A 121 2.90 -17.07 3.44
C TYR A 121 1.98 -15.88 3.24
N SER A 122 0.67 -16.13 3.21
CA SER A 122 -0.29 -15.03 3.39
C SER A 122 -0.32 -14.60 4.85
N VAL A 123 -0.44 -13.30 5.07
CA VAL A 123 -0.45 -12.70 6.41
C VAL A 123 -1.47 -11.57 6.49
N LEU A 124 -2.00 -11.35 7.69
CA LEU A 124 -2.81 -10.20 8.04
C LEU A 124 -2.00 -9.32 9.01
N ARG A 125 -1.80 -8.05 8.64
CA ARG A 125 -0.81 -7.16 9.25
C ARG A 125 -1.02 -6.96 10.74
N ARG A 126 -2.24 -6.77 11.21
CA ARG A 126 -2.51 -6.57 12.63
C ARG A 126 -2.06 -7.77 13.48
N LYS A 127 -2.31 -8.99 13.01
CA LYS A 127 -1.86 -10.19 13.71
C LYS A 127 -0.34 -10.32 13.65
N PHE A 128 0.23 -10.17 12.46
CA PHE A 128 1.65 -10.37 12.22
C PHE A 128 2.51 -9.29 12.90
N ASP A 129 2.20 -8.01 12.71
CA ASP A 129 3.00 -6.91 13.26
C ASP A 129 2.97 -6.93 14.79
N ARG A 130 1.79 -7.19 15.39
CA ARG A 130 1.68 -7.36 16.85
C ARG A 130 2.54 -8.49 17.38
N TRP A 131 2.50 -9.66 16.74
CA TRP A 131 3.33 -10.79 17.12
C TRP A 131 4.81 -10.44 17.03
N PHE A 132 5.22 -9.79 15.95
CA PHE A 132 6.61 -9.47 15.70
C PHE A 132 7.14 -8.39 16.65
N ALA A 133 6.37 -7.36 16.95
CA ALA A 133 6.71 -6.37 17.97
C ALA A 133 6.82 -7.00 19.37
N ASN A 134 5.90 -7.93 19.72
CA ASN A 134 5.98 -8.66 20.98
C ASN A 134 7.25 -9.52 21.09
N LEU A 135 7.74 -10.10 19.99
CA LEU A 135 9.03 -10.79 19.99
C LEU A 135 10.19 -9.83 20.29
N ALA A 136 10.15 -8.59 19.78
CA ALA A 136 11.15 -7.59 20.11
C ALA A 136 11.12 -7.24 21.61
N VAL A 137 9.92 -7.10 22.19
CA VAL A 137 9.75 -6.89 23.65
C VAL A 137 10.29 -8.08 24.45
N GLN A 138 9.96 -9.30 24.05
CA GLN A 138 10.50 -10.52 24.68
C GLN A 138 12.03 -10.61 24.55
N GLY A 139 12.59 -10.05 23.49
CA GLY A 139 14.01 -9.92 23.25
C GLY A 139 14.70 -8.84 24.11
N GLY A 140 13.94 -8.03 24.86
CA GLY A 140 14.45 -6.99 25.76
C GLY A 140 14.23 -5.56 25.28
N ALA A 141 13.56 -5.32 24.14
CA ALA A 141 13.18 -3.97 23.71
C ALA A 141 12.01 -3.42 24.53
N MET A 142 11.99 -2.11 24.76
CA MET A 142 10.83 -1.40 25.29
C MET A 142 9.92 -0.98 24.12
N LEU A 143 8.61 -1.08 24.29
CA LEU A 143 7.61 -0.64 23.31
C LEU A 143 6.68 0.38 23.97
N SER A 144 6.64 1.60 23.43
CA SER A 144 5.65 2.62 23.76
C SER A 144 4.68 2.74 22.60
N THR A 145 3.43 2.38 22.85
CA THR A 145 2.30 2.59 21.94
C THR A 145 1.62 3.94 22.21
N ASP A 146 0.67 4.36 21.37
CA ASP A 146 0.05 5.68 21.47
C ASP A 146 1.09 6.82 21.52
N SER A 147 2.20 6.64 20.81
CA SER A 147 3.37 7.52 20.87
C SER A 147 3.74 8.01 19.47
N THR A 148 3.14 9.11 19.06
CA THR A 148 3.40 9.73 17.75
C THR A 148 4.68 10.55 17.78
N VAL A 149 5.64 10.21 16.92
CA VAL A 149 6.86 11.00 16.73
C VAL A 149 6.54 12.17 15.78
N GLU A 150 6.71 13.38 16.27
CA GLU A 150 6.40 14.62 15.54
C GLU A 150 7.62 15.20 14.81
N GLY A 151 8.85 14.88 15.24
CA GLY A 151 10.06 15.41 14.63
C GLY A 151 11.35 14.91 15.26
N LEU A 152 12.47 15.33 14.69
CA LEU A 152 13.82 15.03 15.13
C LEU A 152 14.35 16.08 16.12
N ILE A 153 15.16 15.66 17.08
CA ILE A 153 15.99 16.55 17.88
C ILE A 153 17.38 16.56 17.27
N LYS A 154 17.87 17.76 16.92
CA LYS A 154 19.19 17.94 16.28
C LYS A 154 20.09 18.83 17.11
N GLU A 155 21.36 18.42 17.27
CA GLU A 155 22.42 19.22 17.90
C GLU A 155 23.64 19.24 16.98
N GLY A 156 24.11 20.42 16.62
CA GLY A 156 25.26 20.56 15.71
C GLY A 156 25.07 19.89 14.33
N GLY A 157 23.81 19.74 13.90
CA GLY A 157 23.44 19.03 12.66
C GLY A 157 23.21 17.52 12.81
N ALA A 158 23.64 16.91 13.89
CA ALA A 158 23.41 15.49 14.17
C ALA A 158 22.05 15.26 14.85
N VAL A 159 21.39 14.15 14.50
CA VAL A 159 20.20 13.68 15.18
C VAL A 159 20.62 13.08 16.52
N VAL A 160 20.02 13.54 17.62
CA VAL A 160 20.31 13.11 19.00
C VAL A 160 19.07 12.58 19.71
N GLY A 161 17.95 12.46 19.01
CA GLY A 161 16.68 11.97 19.57
C GLY A 161 15.49 12.34 18.73
N VAL A 162 14.31 12.17 19.32
CA VAL A 162 13.00 12.48 18.71
C VAL A 162 12.11 13.24 19.68
N ARG A 163 11.19 14.04 19.12
CA ARG A 163 10.13 14.72 19.85
C ARG A 163 8.82 13.99 19.58
N THR A 164 8.12 13.62 20.64
CA THR A 164 6.75 13.11 20.61
C THR A 164 5.76 14.21 20.99
N THR A 165 4.46 13.91 21.05
CA THR A 165 3.40 14.85 21.46
C THR A 165 3.63 15.42 22.86
N GLY A 166 4.29 14.70 23.78
CA GLY A 166 4.40 15.07 25.18
C GLY A 166 5.83 15.28 25.68
N GLU A 167 6.86 14.77 25.00
CA GLU A 167 8.22 14.71 25.53
C GLU A 167 9.32 14.70 24.47
N GLU A 168 10.52 14.99 24.89
CA GLU A 168 11.75 14.83 24.12
C GLU A 168 12.54 13.63 24.61
N LEU A 169 12.80 12.69 23.71
CA LEU A 169 13.52 11.45 24.03
C LEU A 169 14.87 11.43 23.32
N ARG A 170 15.94 11.11 24.03
CA ARG A 170 17.31 11.16 23.51
C ARG A 170 17.90 9.76 23.32
N ALA A 171 18.61 9.57 22.21
CA ALA A 171 19.31 8.33 21.89
C ALA A 171 20.64 8.59 21.19
N LYS A 172 21.53 7.60 21.21
CA LYS A 172 22.77 7.63 20.42
C LYS A 172 22.48 7.55 18.92
N LEU A 173 21.42 6.80 18.55
CA LEU A 173 20.98 6.59 17.18
C LEU A 173 19.45 6.55 17.10
N VAL A 174 18.88 7.13 16.04
CA VAL A 174 17.47 6.99 15.68
C VAL A 174 17.36 6.16 14.40
N ILE A 175 16.50 5.14 14.40
CA ILE A 175 16.15 4.36 13.21
C ILE A 175 14.71 4.70 12.81
N ASP A 176 14.55 5.35 11.67
CA ASP A 176 13.24 5.64 11.09
C ASP A 176 12.72 4.44 10.31
N ALA A 177 11.71 3.78 10.87
CA ALA A 177 10.94 2.70 10.28
C ALA A 177 9.43 3.05 10.19
N SER A 178 9.10 4.35 10.09
CA SER A 178 7.73 4.87 10.16
C SER A 178 6.92 4.69 8.87
N GLY A 179 7.50 4.06 7.84
CA GLY A 179 6.79 3.71 6.60
C GLY A 179 6.81 4.81 5.54
N VAL A 180 5.98 4.65 4.51
CA VAL A 180 6.00 5.48 3.30
C VAL A 180 5.68 6.96 3.56
N THR A 181 4.90 7.25 4.59
CA THR A 181 4.49 8.61 4.98
C THR A 181 5.47 9.31 5.91
N SER A 182 6.68 8.75 6.08
CA SER A 182 7.70 9.34 6.95
C SER A 182 8.03 10.79 6.59
N LYS A 183 7.88 11.67 7.58
CA LYS A 183 8.35 13.05 7.54
C LYS A 183 9.76 13.21 8.10
N LEU A 184 10.23 12.26 8.88
CA LEU A 184 11.57 12.31 9.49
C LEU A 184 12.66 12.24 8.42
N VAL A 185 12.42 11.50 7.33
CA VAL A 185 13.31 11.44 6.17
C VAL A 185 13.42 12.80 5.48
N GLU A 186 12.30 13.53 5.36
CA GLU A 186 12.27 14.89 4.79
C GLU A 186 12.97 15.88 5.74
N GLU A 187 12.68 15.82 7.03
CA GLU A 187 13.29 16.66 8.06
C GLU A 187 14.80 16.40 8.20
N ALA A 188 15.25 15.14 8.00
CA ALA A 188 16.68 14.80 7.95
C ALA A 188 17.38 15.33 6.67
N GLY A 189 16.64 15.80 5.69
CA GLY A 189 17.17 16.29 4.40
C GLY A 189 17.59 15.18 3.44
N LEU A 190 17.14 13.94 3.67
CA LEU A 190 17.51 12.78 2.85
C LEU A 190 16.61 12.58 1.63
N ARG A 191 15.40 13.15 1.64
CA ARG A 191 14.42 13.09 0.56
C ARG A 191 13.50 14.31 0.59
N GLU A 192 13.10 14.77 -0.56
CA GLU A 192 12.01 15.74 -0.71
C GLU A 192 10.65 15.04 -0.53
N ARG A 193 9.57 15.84 -0.38
CA ARG A 193 8.19 15.35 -0.32
C ARG A 193 7.88 14.46 -1.52
N LEU A 194 7.27 13.31 -1.26
CA LEU A 194 6.86 12.39 -2.30
C LEU A 194 5.73 12.96 -3.18
N THR A 195 5.77 12.61 -4.45
CA THR A 195 4.80 13.00 -5.47
C THR A 195 4.00 11.79 -5.98
N PRO A 196 2.85 11.97 -6.65
CA PRO A 196 2.06 10.86 -7.19
C PRO A 196 2.85 9.94 -8.13
N ARG A 197 3.85 10.46 -8.84
CA ARG A 197 4.70 9.66 -9.75
C ARG A 197 5.61 8.67 -9.03
N GLN A 198 5.82 8.87 -7.74
CA GLN A 198 6.70 8.06 -6.89
C GLN A 198 5.92 7.03 -6.06
N LEU A 199 4.59 7.01 -6.17
CA LEU A 199 3.73 6.20 -5.33
C LEU A 199 2.83 5.27 -6.15
N TYR A 200 2.59 4.09 -5.58
CA TYR A 200 1.39 3.31 -5.85
C TYR A 200 0.35 3.65 -4.78
N HIS A 201 -0.91 3.45 -5.14
CA HIS A 201 -2.03 3.48 -4.21
C HIS A 201 -2.68 2.11 -4.16
N GLY A 202 -2.81 1.54 -2.97
CA GLY A 202 -3.44 0.26 -2.73
C GLY A 202 -4.78 0.42 -2.02
N ILE A 203 -5.77 -0.36 -2.44
CA ILE A 203 -7.02 -0.58 -1.70
C ILE A 203 -7.27 -2.07 -1.57
N LYS A 204 -7.91 -2.48 -0.48
CA LYS A 204 -8.19 -3.88 -0.18
C LYS A 204 -9.50 -4.03 0.57
N ARG A 205 -10.26 -5.07 0.25
CA ARG A 205 -11.32 -5.63 1.08
C ARG A 205 -10.89 -6.98 1.63
N VAL A 206 -11.26 -7.28 2.85
CA VAL A 206 -11.16 -8.61 3.44
C VAL A 206 -12.54 -9.19 3.50
N TYR A 207 -12.70 -10.40 2.95
CA TYR A 207 -13.96 -11.14 2.92
C TYR A 207 -13.86 -12.39 3.77
N LYS A 208 -14.82 -12.61 4.67
CA LYS A 208 -14.98 -13.88 5.35
C LYS A 208 -15.47 -14.95 4.38
N LEU A 209 -14.84 -16.09 4.39
CA LEU A 209 -15.26 -17.25 3.62
C LEU A 209 -14.80 -18.51 4.35
N ASP A 210 -15.66 -19.52 4.42
CA ASP A 210 -15.31 -20.76 5.12
C ASP A 210 -14.12 -21.47 4.45
N PRO A 211 -13.27 -22.16 5.25
CA PRO A 211 -12.05 -22.81 4.75
C PRO A 211 -12.31 -23.83 3.63
N GLY A 212 -13.38 -24.61 3.73
CA GLY A 212 -13.72 -25.62 2.71
C GLY A 212 -14.08 -25.01 1.36
N SER A 213 -14.79 -23.87 1.36
CA SER A 213 -15.07 -23.09 0.14
C SER A 213 -13.77 -22.53 -0.47
N ILE A 214 -12.85 -22.01 0.37
CA ILE A 214 -11.53 -21.55 -0.09
C ILE A 214 -10.78 -22.70 -0.75
N GLU A 215 -10.68 -23.85 -0.09
CA GLU A 215 -9.96 -25.02 -0.59
C GLU A 215 -10.52 -25.53 -1.92
N LYS A 216 -11.85 -25.62 -2.02
CA LYS A 216 -12.53 -26.04 -3.24
C LYS A 216 -12.33 -25.06 -4.39
N ARG A 217 -12.56 -23.77 -4.18
CA ARG A 217 -12.53 -22.74 -5.23
C ARG A 217 -11.11 -22.45 -5.72
N PHE A 218 -10.16 -22.40 -4.80
CA PHE A 218 -8.77 -22.15 -5.13
C PHE A 218 -7.97 -23.45 -5.39
N ARG A 219 -8.59 -24.62 -5.24
CA ARG A 219 -7.97 -25.95 -5.47
C ARG A 219 -6.70 -26.12 -4.66
N VAL A 220 -6.76 -25.81 -3.39
CA VAL A 220 -5.68 -25.96 -2.42
C VAL A 220 -6.08 -26.94 -1.33
N ARG A 221 -5.10 -27.47 -0.59
CA ARG A 221 -5.34 -28.32 0.59
C ARG A 221 -5.47 -27.44 1.83
N GLU A 222 -5.85 -28.06 2.95
CA GLU A 222 -5.81 -27.42 4.27
C GLU A 222 -4.45 -26.79 4.52
N LYS A 223 -4.41 -25.52 4.99
CA LYS A 223 -3.22 -24.70 5.24
C LYS A 223 -2.40 -24.30 4.00
N ASP A 224 -2.68 -24.88 2.83
CA ASP A 224 -2.09 -24.41 1.58
C ASP A 224 -2.87 -23.22 1.05
N GLY A 225 -2.17 -22.33 0.37
CA GLY A 225 -2.74 -21.10 -0.16
C GLY A 225 -2.31 -20.78 -1.58
N ARG A 226 -2.97 -19.80 -2.14
CA ARG A 226 -2.73 -19.32 -3.49
C ARG A 226 -2.75 -17.79 -3.51
N ALA A 227 -1.81 -17.21 -4.24
CA ALA A 227 -1.80 -15.81 -4.59
C ALA A 227 -2.14 -15.66 -6.07
N VAL A 228 -3.24 -15.00 -6.39
CA VAL A 228 -3.69 -14.79 -7.77
C VAL A 228 -3.68 -13.31 -8.07
N PHE A 229 -2.99 -12.93 -9.14
CA PHE A 229 -2.91 -11.56 -9.64
C PHE A 229 -3.73 -11.46 -10.92
N PHE A 230 -4.42 -10.34 -11.08
CA PHE A 230 -5.29 -10.11 -12.21
C PHE A 230 -4.93 -8.81 -12.93
N LEU A 231 -4.97 -8.88 -14.25
CA LEU A 231 -4.82 -7.76 -15.16
C LEU A 231 -5.99 -7.80 -16.15
N GLY A 232 -6.27 -6.73 -16.84
CA GLY A 232 -7.28 -6.74 -17.91
C GLY A 232 -8.09 -5.47 -18.03
N ASP A 233 -9.17 -5.55 -18.80
CA ASP A 233 -9.98 -4.39 -19.20
C ASP A 233 -10.68 -3.70 -18.03
N PHE A 234 -10.98 -4.43 -16.93
CA PHE A 234 -11.54 -3.86 -15.70
C PHE A 234 -10.67 -2.76 -15.09
N MET A 235 -9.38 -2.70 -15.46
CA MET A 235 -8.46 -1.67 -14.97
C MET A 235 -8.67 -0.30 -15.60
N HIS A 236 -9.54 -0.15 -16.62
CA HIS A 236 -9.81 1.11 -17.32
C HIS A 236 -8.55 1.88 -17.74
N ASP A 237 -7.52 1.15 -18.19
CA ASP A 237 -6.21 1.70 -18.57
C ASP A 237 -5.46 2.42 -17.42
N ILE A 238 -5.79 2.10 -16.17
CA ILE A 238 -5.02 2.50 -14.99
C ILE A 238 -3.88 1.51 -14.81
N GLY A 239 -2.65 2.00 -14.74
CA GLY A 239 -1.46 1.16 -14.55
C GLY A 239 -1.45 0.49 -13.18
N GLY A 240 -1.51 -0.84 -13.16
CA GLY A 240 -1.57 -1.62 -11.93
C GLY A 240 -2.16 -3.00 -12.13
N GLY A 241 -2.78 -3.55 -11.09
CA GLY A 241 -3.45 -4.83 -11.14
C GLY A 241 -4.24 -5.13 -9.88
N ALA A 242 -5.07 -6.17 -9.95
CA ALA A 242 -5.81 -6.70 -8.82
C ALA A 242 -5.13 -7.95 -8.27
N PHE A 243 -5.52 -8.32 -7.06
CA PHE A 243 -5.06 -9.55 -6.41
C PHE A 243 -6.16 -10.20 -5.57
N ILE A 244 -6.06 -11.52 -5.42
CA ILE A 244 -6.79 -12.30 -4.43
C ILE A 244 -5.78 -13.20 -3.73
N TYR A 245 -5.70 -13.09 -2.40
CA TYR A 245 -4.90 -13.99 -1.56
C TYR A 245 -5.80 -14.77 -0.62
N THR A 246 -5.54 -16.06 -0.53
CA THR A 246 -6.26 -16.93 0.40
C THR A 246 -5.65 -16.85 1.79
N ASN A 247 -6.50 -16.61 2.80
CA ASN A 247 -6.18 -16.68 4.23
C ASN A 247 -6.82 -17.94 4.83
N GLN A 248 -6.74 -18.15 6.14
CA GLN A 248 -7.29 -19.33 6.80
C GLN A 248 -8.81 -19.45 6.59
N ASP A 249 -9.55 -18.37 6.89
CA ASP A 249 -11.00 -18.26 6.87
C ASP A 249 -11.50 -16.98 6.18
N SER A 250 -10.65 -16.41 5.33
CA SER A 250 -10.94 -15.16 4.63
C SER A 250 -10.19 -15.04 3.31
N LEU A 251 -10.57 -14.08 2.49
CA LEU A 251 -9.87 -13.67 1.29
C LEU A 251 -9.45 -12.22 1.40
N SER A 252 -8.21 -11.92 1.02
CA SER A 252 -7.75 -10.54 0.78
C SER A 252 -7.91 -10.21 -0.71
N VAL A 253 -8.78 -9.28 -1.04
CA VAL A 253 -9.11 -8.87 -2.42
C VAL A 253 -8.78 -7.40 -2.59
N GLY A 254 -8.00 -7.02 -3.58
CA GLY A 254 -7.63 -5.62 -3.71
C GLY A 254 -6.95 -5.25 -5.02
N LEU A 255 -6.58 -3.99 -5.08
CA LEU A 255 -5.88 -3.35 -6.20
C LEU A 255 -4.62 -2.65 -5.72
N VAL A 256 -3.60 -2.65 -6.56
CA VAL A 256 -2.44 -1.77 -6.43
C VAL A 256 -2.22 -1.07 -7.76
N VAL A 257 -2.34 0.25 -7.77
CA VAL A 257 -2.28 1.06 -8.98
C VAL A 257 -1.25 2.18 -8.88
N SER A 258 -0.73 2.62 -10.02
CA SER A 258 0.10 3.81 -10.11
C SER A 258 -0.73 5.06 -9.82
N MET A 259 -0.36 5.84 -8.79
CA MET A 259 -1.16 6.98 -8.33
C MET A 259 -1.30 8.06 -9.41
N ASP A 260 -0.23 8.35 -10.15
CA ASP A 260 -0.28 9.31 -11.25
C ASP A 260 -1.19 8.85 -12.40
N SER A 261 -1.22 7.55 -12.71
CA SER A 261 -2.13 6.97 -13.69
C SER A 261 -3.59 7.04 -13.21
N LEU A 262 -3.85 6.73 -11.93
CA LEU A 262 -5.17 6.87 -11.32
C LEU A 262 -5.68 8.31 -11.43
N ILE A 263 -4.91 9.29 -10.96
CA ILE A 263 -5.30 10.69 -11.00
C ILE A 263 -5.61 11.14 -12.43
N ARG A 264 -4.73 10.83 -13.37
CA ARG A 264 -4.93 11.17 -14.77
C ARG A 264 -6.23 10.59 -15.32
N ARG A 265 -6.48 9.29 -15.14
CA ARG A 265 -7.67 8.63 -15.68
C ARG A 265 -8.96 9.15 -15.06
N THR A 266 -8.98 9.38 -13.74
CA THR A 266 -10.17 9.87 -13.04
C THR A 266 -10.45 11.36 -13.22
N THR A 267 -9.48 12.12 -13.75
CA THR A 267 -9.66 13.54 -14.11
C THR A 267 -9.88 13.79 -15.60
N GLU A 268 -9.29 12.96 -16.48
CA GLU A 268 -9.37 13.13 -17.95
C GLU A 268 -10.43 12.22 -18.60
N ARG A 269 -10.73 11.07 -17.99
CA ARG A 269 -11.70 10.07 -18.48
C ARG A 269 -12.69 9.68 -17.39
N PHE A 270 -13.18 10.68 -16.67
CA PHE A 270 -14.18 10.50 -15.60
C PHE A 270 -15.51 9.93 -16.09
N ASP A 271 -15.78 10.00 -17.39
CA ASP A 271 -16.90 9.33 -18.05
C ASP A 271 -16.80 7.78 -18.00
N GLU A 272 -15.59 7.23 -17.79
CA GLU A 272 -15.35 5.79 -17.69
C GLU A 272 -15.14 5.33 -16.25
N VAL A 273 -14.44 6.11 -15.42
CA VAL A 273 -14.09 5.77 -14.05
C VAL A 273 -14.04 6.99 -13.15
N GLY A 274 -14.67 6.95 -12.00
CA GLY A 274 -14.71 8.06 -11.04
C GLY A 274 -13.66 7.95 -9.94
N LYS A 275 -13.49 6.74 -9.37
CA LYS A 275 -12.57 6.45 -8.26
C LYS A 275 -11.95 5.06 -8.38
N LEU A 276 -10.90 4.82 -7.60
CA LEU A 276 -10.28 3.50 -7.53
C LEU A 276 -11.24 2.42 -7.03
N LEU A 277 -12.20 2.77 -6.21
CA LEU A 277 -13.20 1.84 -5.71
C LEU A 277 -14.15 1.35 -6.82
N ASP A 278 -14.37 2.16 -7.86
CA ASP A 278 -15.14 1.73 -9.04
C ASP A 278 -14.44 0.56 -9.74
N VAL A 279 -13.11 0.66 -9.87
CA VAL A 279 -12.29 -0.39 -10.48
C VAL A 279 -12.30 -1.68 -9.65
N LEU A 280 -12.34 -1.55 -8.32
CA LEU A 280 -12.44 -2.72 -7.43
C LEU A 280 -13.81 -3.39 -7.57
N ASP A 281 -14.88 -2.60 -7.63
CA ASP A 281 -16.23 -3.13 -7.83
C ASP A 281 -16.34 -3.84 -9.20
N ASP A 282 -15.84 -3.23 -10.29
CA ASP A 282 -15.83 -3.84 -11.62
C ASP A 282 -15.03 -5.16 -11.65
N PHE A 283 -13.93 -5.23 -10.88
CA PHE A 283 -13.16 -6.45 -10.72
C PHE A 283 -13.94 -7.52 -9.98
N GLU A 284 -14.57 -7.18 -8.85
CA GLU A 284 -15.34 -8.12 -8.02
C GLU A 284 -16.62 -8.59 -8.74
N GLU A 285 -17.24 -7.75 -9.55
CA GLU A 285 -18.42 -8.07 -10.37
C GLU A 285 -18.10 -8.92 -11.60
N HIS A 286 -16.84 -9.01 -12.02
CA HIS A 286 -16.46 -9.87 -13.13
C HIS A 286 -16.87 -11.32 -12.84
N PRO A 287 -17.61 -12.04 -13.73
CA PRO A 287 -18.23 -13.31 -13.42
C PRO A 287 -17.29 -14.38 -12.86
N MET A 288 -16.04 -14.44 -13.35
CA MET A 288 -15.03 -15.37 -12.82
C MET A 288 -14.61 -15.01 -11.38
N VAL A 289 -14.56 -13.73 -11.04
CA VAL A 289 -14.19 -13.26 -9.71
C VAL A 289 -15.37 -13.40 -8.76
N ALA A 290 -16.58 -13.04 -9.21
CA ALA A 290 -17.81 -13.17 -8.44
C ALA A 290 -18.05 -14.64 -8.01
N GLU A 291 -17.70 -15.64 -8.84
CA GLU A 291 -17.77 -17.05 -8.45
C GLU A 291 -16.78 -17.40 -7.31
N LEU A 292 -15.59 -16.78 -7.32
CA LEU A 292 -14.62 -16.97 -6.23
C LEU A 292 -15.09 -16.32 -4.93
N LEU A 293 -15.89 -15.26 -5.00
CA LEU A 293 -16.42 -14.48 -3.88
C LEU A 293 -17.85 -14.89 -3.48
N ASP A 294 -18.48 -15.85 -4.16
CA ASP A 294 -19.87 -16.23 -3.89
C ASP A 294 -20.08 -16.62 -2.41
N GLY A 295 -21.05 -16.00 -1.75
CA GLY A 295 -21.34 -16.19 -0.31
C GLY A 295 -20.25 -15.63 0.62
N ALA A 296 -19.28 -14.88 0.14
CA ALA A 296 -18.30 -14.21 0.97
C ALA A 296 -18.87 -12.93 1.59
N GLU A 297 -18.59 -12.68 2.86
CA GLU A 297 -19.07 -11.51 3.62
C GLU A 297 -17.96 -10.46 3.77
N PRO A 298 -18.19 -9.19 3.44
CA PRO A 298 -17.19 -8.14 3.63
C PRO A 298 -16.94 -7.88 5.13
N LEU A 299 -15.67 -7.91 5.54
CA LEU A 299 -15.26 -7.68 6.93
C LEU A 299 -14.58 -6.33 7.14
N GLU A 300 -13.78 -5.89 6.16
CA GLU A 300 -12.94 -4.70 6.27
C GLU A 300 -12.62 -4.12 4.90
N TYR A 301 -12.51 -2.80 4.84
CA TYR A 301 -11.96 -2.05 3.73
C TYR A 301 -10.70 -1.31 4.22
N SER A 302 -9.65 -1.25 3.43
CA SER A 302 -8.43 -0.54 3.78
C SER A 302 -7.76 0.10 2.56
N ALA A 303 -7.02 1.20 2.78
CA ALA A 303 -6.28 1.89 1.75
C ALA A 303 -4.94 2.40 2.29
N HIS A 304 -3.88 2.32 1.48
CA HIS A 304 -2.56 2.82 1.84
C HIS A 304 -1.70 3.13 0.62
N ASN A 305 -0.80 4.09 0.76
CA ASN A 305 0.22 4.37 -0.23
C ASN A 305 1.39 3.39 -0.11
N ILE A 306 2.05 3.14 -1.23
CA ILE A 306 3.17 2.23 -1.36
C ILE A 306 4.26 2.94 -2.16
N PRO A 307 5.53 2.97 -1.73
CA PRO A 307 6.58 3.65 -2.47
C PRO A 307 6.93 2.86 -3.75
N LYS A 308 7.13 3.55 -4.87
CA LYS A 308 7.76 2.96 -6.05
C LYS A 308 9.27 2.90 -5.79
N GLY A 309 9.78 1.79 -5.25
CA GLY A 309 11.15 1.69 -4.77
C GLY A 309 12.19 2.25 -5.73
N TYR A 310 12.12 1.92 -7.01
CA TYR A 310 13.05 2.42 -8.03
C TYR A 310 13.02 3.95 -8.24
N LYS A 311 12.00 4.65 -7.70
CA LYS A 311 11.89 6.12 -7.70
C LYS A 311 12.10 6.74 -6.32
N THR A 312 12.06 5.94 -5.27
CA THR A 312 12.02 6.45 -3.88
C THR A 312 13.18 5.96 -3.02
N ILE A 313 13.92 4.93 -3.45
CA ILE A 313 15.05 4.39 -2.69
C ILE A 313 16.08 5.48 -2.39
N LEU A 314 16.41 5.64 -1.13
CA LEU A 314 17.40 6.63 -0.70
C LEU A 314 18.79 6.25 -1.17
N LYS A 315 19.48 7.16 -1.82
CA LYS A 315 20.89 6.97 -2.22
C LYS A 315 21.84 7.01 -1.02
N SER A 316 21.52 7.85 -0.03
CA SER A 316 22.14 7.88 1.29
C SER A 316 21.06 7.51 2.32
N PRO A 317 21.09 6.30 2.91
CA PRO A 317 20.09 5.83 3.88
C PRO A 317 20.41 6.26 5.31
N CYS A 318 21.40 7.12 5.52
CA CYS A 318 21.88 7.56 6.81
C CYS A 318 22.28 9.03 6.82
N ALA A 319 22.25 9.62 8.01
CA ALA A 319 22.83 10.90 8.36
C ALA A 319 23.49 10.78 9.75
N ASP A 320 24.13 11.82 10.26
CA ASP A 320 24.72 11.82 11.60
C ASP A 320 23.66 11.49 12.66
N GLY A 321 23.78 10.36 13.34
CA GLY A 321 22.84 9.86 14.36
C GLY A 321 21.51 9.31 13.81
N PHE A 322 21.41 9.02 12.52
CA PHE A 322 20.11 8.66 11.90
C PHE A 322 20.26 7.60 10.81
N LEU A 323 19.39 6.58 10.84
CA LEU A 323 19.24 5.54 9.81
C LEU A 323 17.78 5.44 9.36
N VAL A 324 17.57 4.98 8.13
CA VAL A 324 16.22 4.80 7.55
C VAL A 324 16.03 3.36 7.08
N ALA A 325 14.91 2.72 7.43
CA ALA A 325 14.60 1.34 7.08
C ALA A 325 13.16 1.18 6.52
N GLY A 326 12.88 0.07 5.85
CA GLY A 326 11.56 -0.27 5.33
C GLY A 326 11.07 0.66 4.20
N ASP A 327 9.78 0.97 4.22
CA ASP A 327 9.18 1.81 3.18
C ASP A 327 9.60 3.29 3.29
N ALA A 328 10.05 3.75 4.45
CA ALA A 328 10.68 5.05 4.61
C ALA A 328 11.98 5.14 3.79
N LEU A 329 12.76 4.04 3.74
CA LEU A 329 13.93 3.89 2.88
C LEU A 329 13.56 3.85 1.39
N GLY A 330 12.34 3.42 1.04
CA GLY A 330 11.92 3.14 -0.32
C GLY A 330 12.32 1.75 -0.80
N SER A 331 12.41 0.78 0.08
CA SER A 331 12.92 -0.57 -0.22
C SER A 331 11.93 -1.48 -0.97
N PHE A 332 10.72 -1.01 -1.20
CA PHE A 332 9.65 -1.77 -1.86
C PHE A 332 9.98 -2.10 -3.32
N VAL A 333 9.61 -3.31 -3.75
CA VAL A 333 9.85 -3.78 -5.12
C VAL A 333 8.56 -4.31 -5.74
N LYS A 334 8.34 -3.95 -7.00
CA LYS A 334 7.33 -4.55 -7.88
C LYS A 334 8.04 -5.22 -9.05
N ILE A 335 7.80 -6.51 -9.24
CA ILE A 335 8.33 -7.29 -10.38
C ILE A 335 7.13 -7.91 -11.10
N GLY A 336 6.82 -7.41 -12.29
CA GLY A 336 5.58 -7.75 -12.96
C GLY A 336 4.36 -7.41 -12.06
N PRO A 337 3.44 -8.35 -11.82
CA PRO A 337 2.31 -8.14 -10.90
C PRO A 337 2.67 -8.36 -9.43
N MET A 338 3.79 -9.00 -9.13
CA MET A 338 4.21 -9.31 -7.77
C MET A 338 4.74 -8.07 -7.05
N ILE A 339 4.36 -7.92 -5.79
CA ILE A 339 4.80 -6.84 -4.92
C ILE A 339 5.45 -7.42 -3.66
N ASP A 340 6.61 -6.92 -3.28
CA ASP A 340 7.37 -7.36 -2.12
C ASP A 340 7.91 -6.15 -1.34
N GLY A 341 7.33 -5.94 -0.16
CA GLY A 341 7.76 -4.92 0.78
C GLY A 341 8.19 -5.50 2.12
N MET A 342 7.46 -6.52 2.64
CA MET A 342 7.66 -7.01 4.01
C MET A 342 9.03 -7.66 4.20
N ARG A 343 9.45 -8.54 3.31
CA ARG A 343 10.78 -9.15 3.36
C ARG A 343 11.88 -8.10 3.41
N ARG A 344 11.81 -7.11 2.50
CA ARG A 344 12.79 -6.01 2.42
C ARG A 344 12.75 -5.09 3.63
N ALA A 345 11.57 -4.86 4.18
CA ALA A 345 11.42 -4.11 5.43
C ALA A 345 12.14 -4.83 6.58
N ILE A 346 11.88 -6.13 6.76
CA ILE A 346 12.55 -6.96 7.78
C ILE A 346 14.07 -6.92 7.58
N SER A 347 14.54 -7.21 6.37
CA SER A 347 15.97 -7.27 6.06
C SER A 347 16.67 -5.92 6.31
N SER A 348 16.08 -4.82 5.86
CA SER A 348 16.66 -3.49 6.09
C SER A 348 16.71 -3.12 7.57
N GLY A 349 15.72 -3.53 8.37
CA GLY A 349 15.75 -3.36 9.82
C GLY A 349 16.89 -4.13 10.49
N MET A 350 17.09 -5.41 10.12
CA MET A 350 18.21 -6.23 10.61
C MET A 350 19.57 -5.62 10.22
N MET A 351 19.69 -5.15 8.98
CA MET A 351 20.91 -4.50 8.47
C MET A 351 21.19 -3.18 9.18
N ALA A 352 20.16 -2.38 9.51
CA ALA A 352 20.31 -1.15 10.30
C ALA A 352 20.82 -1.44 11.72
N ALA A 353 20.27 -2.47 12.36
CA ALA A 353 20.73 -2.93 13.67
C ALA A 353 22.20 -3.42 13.62
N THR A 354 22.60 -4.08 12.56
CA THR A 354 24.00 -4.53 12.39
C THR A 354 24.94 -3.34 12.23
N ALA A 355 24.57 -2.35 11.42
CA ALA A 355 25.35 -1.12 11.26
C ALA A 355 25.48 -0.33 12.58
N TYR A 356 24.45 -0.35 13.44
CA TYR A 356 24.55 0.22 14.80
C TYR A 356 25.69 -0.39 15.59
N PHE A 357 25.82 -1.72 15.66
CA PHE A 357 26.87 -2.36 16.47
C PHE A 357 28.27 -2.03 15.95
N GLU A 358 28.47 -1.95 14.64
CA GLU A 358 29.76 -1.56 14.06
C GLU A 358 30.11 -0.09 14.38
N ALA A 359 29.13 0.81 14.26
CA ALA A 359 29.29 2.22 14.62
C ALA A 359 29.54 2.40 16.15
N ASN A 360 28.80 1.66 16.99
CA ASN A 360 28.95 1.70 18.45
C ASN A 360 30.35 1.24 18.88
N ALA A 361 30.92 0.23 18.23
CA ALA A 361 32.28 -0.21 18.48
C ALA A 361 33.34 0.88 18.18
N SER A 362 33.04 1.77 17.22
CA SER A 362 33.90 2.94 16.91
C SER A 362 33.65 4.15 17.82
N GLY A 363 32.60 4.10 18.68
CA GLY A 363 32.19 5.20 19.55
C GLY A 363 31.62 6.42 18.82
N SER A 364 31.22 6.29 17.54
CA SER A 364 30.75 7.42 16.74
C SER A 364 29.63 7.03 15.79
N PHE A 365 28.54 7.80 15.81
CA PHE A 365 27.37 7.64 14.94
C PHE A 365 27.29 8.68 13.83
N ARG A 366 28.44 9.20 13.38
CA ARG A 366 28.48 10.07 12.21
C ARG A 366 28.21 9.27 10.94
N GLU A 367 27.71 9.91 9.90
CA GLU A 367 27.33 9.29 8.62
C GLU A 367 28.44 8.37 8.08
N LYS A 368 29.71 8.81 8.14
CA LYS A 368 30.87 8.01 7.71
C LYS A 368 31.01 6.67 8.45
N ASN A 369 30.62 6.59 9.73
CA ASN A 369 30.66 5.37 10.53
C ASN A 369 29.42 4.51 10.34
N LEU A 370 28.34 5.09 9.83
CA LEU A 370 27.10 4.42 9.47
C LEU A 370 27.06 3.98 7.99
N SER A 371 28.07 4.33 7.19
CA SER A 371 28.15 4.01 5.74
C SER A 371 28.10 2.51 5.44
N ARG A 372 28.53 1.66 6.38
CA ARG A 372 28.42 0.20 6.29
C ARG A 372 26.99 -0.26 6.04
N TYR A 373 26.00 0.47 6.57
CA TYR A 373 24.60 0.19 6.30
C TYR A 373 24.29 0.16 4.81
N ARG A 374 24.82 1.12 4.04
CA ARG A 374 24.61 1.17 2.59
C ARG A 374 25.19 -0.05 1.88
N GLU A 375 26.32 -0.58 2.35
CA GLU A 375 26.94 -1.79 1.78
C GLU A 375 26.07 -3.02 2.07
N LEU A 376 25.58 -3.15 3.31
CA LEU A 376 24.65 -4.23 3.71
C LEU A 376 23.37 -4.21 2.87
N LEU A 377 22.88 -3.04 2.48
CA LEU A 377 21.68 -2.88 1.64
C LEU A 377 21.89 -3.26 0.17
N SER A 378 23.10 -3.66 -0.27
CA SER A 378 23.37 -3.96 -1.69
C SER A 378 22.37 -4.93 -2.34
N PRO A 379 21.91 -6.03 -1.72
CA PRO A 379 20.92 -6.92 -2.32
C PRO A 379 19.58 -6.22 -2.56
N ILE A 380 19.18 -5.33 -1.65
CA ILE A 380 17.95 -4.54 -1.78
C ILE A 380 18.09 -3.53 -2.93
N TYR A 381 19.23 -2.83 -3.02
CA TYR A 381 19.50 -1.90 -4.11
C TYR A 381 19.51 -2.58 -5.48
N GLU A 382 20.09 -3.78 -5.58
CA GLU A 382 20.13 -4.57 -6.81
C GLU A 382 18.70 -4.93 -7.26
N ASP A 383 17.87 -5.41 -6.36
CA ASP A 383 16.49 -5.76 -6.64
C ASP A 383 15.64 -4.54 -7.03
N VAL A 384 15.80 -3.42 -6.33
CA VAL A 384 15.12 -2.16 -6.65
C VAL A 384 15.55 -1.64 -8.03
N ASN A 385 16.82 -1.69 -8.36
CA ASN A 385 17.32 -1.29 -9.67
C ASN A 385 16.82 -2.22 -10.78
N ARG A 386 16.72 -3.52 -10.51
CA ARG A 386 16.12 -4.50 -11.43
C ARG A 386 14.65 -4.19 -11.66
N SER A 387 13.89 -3.96 -10.58
CA SER A 387 12.48 -3.57 -10.65
C SER A 387 12.28 -2.30 -11.49
N GLY A 388 13.19 -1.32 -11.39
CA GLY A 388 13.14 -0.11 -12.19
C GLY A 388 13.26 -0.36 -13.70
N ARG A 389 14.12 -1.30 -14.12
CA ARG A 389 14.22 -1.73 -15.52
C ARG A 389 12.96 -2.45 -15.98
N ASP A 390 12.45 -3.34 -15.16
CA ASP A 390 11.25 -4.13 -15.45
C ASP A 390 9.97 -3.27 -15.44
N SER A 391 9.94 -2.18 -14.65
CA SER A 391 8.78 -1.30 -14.52
C SER A 391 8.47 -0.54 -15.81
N PHE A 392 9.46 -0.25 -16.64
CA PHE A 392 9.25 0.39 -17.94
C PHE A 392 8.27 -0.43 -18.81
N ILE A 393 8.38 -1.76 -18.75
CA ILE A 393 7.47 -2.67 -19.45
C ILE A 393 6.19 -2.88 -18.62
N SER A 394 6.34 -3.19 -17.33
CA SER A 394 5.23 -3.59 -16.46
C SER A 394 4.28 -2.46 -16.06
N GLU A 395 4.64 -1.19 -16.24
CA GLU A 395 3.79 -0.01 -16.01
C GLU A 395 3.36 0.69 -17.30
N SER A 396 3.68 0.12 -18.47
CA SER A 396 3.29 0.72 -19.75
C SER A 396 1.82 0.40 -20.10
N SER A 397 1.14 1.34 -20.75
CA SER A 397 -0.20 1.12 -21.31
C SER A 397 -0.23 -0.08 -22.29
N PHE A 398 0.90 -0.39 -22.92
CA PHE A 398 1.04 -1.59 -23.73
C PHE A 398 0.75 -2.87 -22.92
N THR A 399 1.31 -3.00 -21.73
CA THR A 399 1.18 -4.20 -20.89
C THR A 399 -0.22 -4.34 -20.28
N TYR A 400 -0.85 -3.24 -19.86
CA TYR A 400 -2.16 -3.28 -19.19
C TYR A 400 -3.35 -3.22 -20.14
N HIS A 401 -3.16 -2.67 -21.33
CA HIS A 401 -4.26 -2.41 -22.27
C HIS A 401 -4.04 -3.11 -23.63
N THR A 402 -2.94 -2.80 -24.31
CA THR A 402 -2.73 -3.26 -25.69
C THR A 402 -2.46 -4.75 -25.77
N LEU A 403 -1.58 -5.27 -24.91
CA LEU A 403 -1.22 -6.69 -24.92
C LEU A 403 -2.39 -7.60 -24.53
N PRO A 404 -3.18 -7.33 -23.47
CA PRO A 404 -4.39 -8.09 -23.19
C PRO A 404 -5.34 -8.17 -24.40
N ARG A 405 -5.66 -7.05 -25.02
CA ARG A 405 -6.54 -7.02 -26.21
C ARG A 405 -5.97 -7.82 -27.38
N LEU A 406 -4.66 -7.75 -27.60
CA LEU A 406 -3.99 -8.54 -28.62
C LEU A 406 -4.08 -10.04 -28.33
N LEU A 407 -3.87 -10.45 -27.08
CA LEU A 407 -4.00 -11.85 -26.65
C LEU A 407 -5.44 -12.36 -26.87
N PHE A 408 -6.44 -11.53 -26.60
CA PHE A 408 -7.86 -11.91 -26.79
C PHE A 408 -8.31 -11.87 -28.24
N SER A 409 -7.65 -11.12 -29.12
CA SER A 409 -7.94 -11.13 -30.57
C SER A 409 -7.50 -12.43 -31.23
N THR A 410 -6.53 -13.13 -30.65
CA THR A 410 -6.04 -14.42 -31.16
C THR A 410 -6.80 -15.60 -30.56
N ARG A 411 -7.47 -16.41 -31.37
CA ARG A 411 -8.19 -17.62 -30.92
C ARG A 411 -7.28 -18.71 -30.33
N LEU A 412 -5.99 -18.59 -30.46
CA LEU A 412 -5.01 -19.63 -30.11
C LEU A 412 -4.57 -19.61 -28.65
N VAL A 413 -4.82 -18.54 -27.90
CA VAL A 413 -4.17 -18.29 -26.60
C VAL A 413 -5.17 -18.11 -25.46
N SER A 414 -6.43 -17.78 -25.74
CA SER A 414 -7.43 -17.50 -24.70
C SER A 414 -8.33 -18.69 -24.40
N SER A 415 -8.58 -18.93 -23.13
CA SER A 415 -9.64 -19.81 -22.66
C SER A 415 -10.96 -19.04 -22.54
N VAL A 416 -12.08 -19.74 -22.64
CA VAL A 416 -13.41 -19.14 -22.48
C VAL A 416 -13.98 -19.58 -21.14
N TYR A 417 -14.31 -18.62 -20.29
CA TYR A 417 -15.09 -18.83 -19.09
C TYR A 417 -16.57 -18.64 -19.45
N LYS A 418 -17.40 -19.62 -19.10
CA LYS A 418 -18.84 -19.62 -19.36
C LYS A 418 -19.59 -19.40 -18.06
N PHE A 419 -20.61 -18.57 -18.10
CA PHE A 419 -21.53 -18.29 -17.00
C PHE A 419 -22.97 -18.17 -17.53
N GLU A 420 -23.95 -18.16 -16.66
CA GLU A 420 -25.34 -17.99 -17.07
C GLU A 420 -25.55 -16.61 -17.69
N PRO A 421 -26.15 -16.53 -18.91
CA PRO A 421 -26.47 -15.26 -19.52
C PRO A 421 -27.37 -14.41 -18.61
N ARG A 422 -27.00 -13.16 -18.43
CA ARG A 422 -27.74 -12.21 -17.59
C ARG A 422 -27.57 -10.79 -18.13
N LYS A 423 -28.40 -9.88 -17.63
CA LYS A 423 -28.14 -8.45 -17.89
C LYS A 423 -26.83 -8.05 -17.19
N PRO A 424 -26.09 -7.08 -17.77
CA PRO A 424 -24.97 -6.49 -17.04
C PRO A 424 -25.41 -6.03 -15.65
N PRO A 425 -24.52 -6.02 -14.67
CA PRO A 425 -24.82 -5.43 -13.37
C PRO A 425 -25.40 -4.02 -13.53
N PRO A 426 -26.35 -3.61 -12.68
CA PRO A 426 -26.86 -2.24 -12.73
C PRO A 426 -25.69 -1.26 -12.57
N GLN A 427 -25.84 -0.09 -13.19
CA GLN A 427 -24.85 0.99 -13.07
C GLN A 427 -24.47 1.17 -11.60
N PRO A 428 -23.19 1.33 -11.30
CA PRO A 428 -22.73 1.39 -9.93
C PRO A 428 -23.42 2.54 -9.17
N LYS A 429 -23.67 2.31 -7.88
CA LYS A 429 -24.17 3.35 -6.96
C LYS A 429 -23.23 4.57 -6.99
N SER A 430 -23.71 5.74 -6.60
CA SER A 430 -22.86 6.94 -6.49
C SER A 430 -21.60 6.66 -5.65
N SER A 431 -20.52 7.36 -5.91
CA SER A 431 -19.26 7.21 -5.18
C SER A 431 -19.43 7.40 -3.66
N ILE A 432 -20.39 8.22 -3.24
CA ILE A 432 -20.73 8.39 -1.82
C ILE A 432 -21.22 7.07 -1.24
N ALA A 433 -22.25 6.46 -1.85
CA ALA A 433 -22.85 5.23 -1.32
C ALA A 433 -21.89 4.04 -1.30
N ARG A 434 -20.99 3.96 -2.29
CA ARG A 434 -19.97 2.88 -2.35
C ARG A 434 -18.92 3.01 -1.27
N VAL A 435 -18.39 4.22 -1.10
CA VAL A 435 -17.38 4.47 -0.06
C VAL A 435 -17.98 4.27 1.33
N GLN A 436 -19.21 4.73 1.57
CA GLN A 436 -19.89 4.50 2.85
C GLN A 436 -20.07 3.00 3.15
N GLY A 437 -20.34 2.17 2.14
CA GLY A 437 -20.39 0.72 2.30
C GLY A 437 -19.06 0.10 2.75
N GLY A 438 -17.92 0.67 2.33
CA GLY A 438 -16.59 0.23 2.76
C GLY A 438 -16.17 0.82 4.10
N THR A 439 -16.28 2.14 4.26
CA THR A 439 -15.87 2.84 5.49
C THR A 439 -16.78 2.51 6.68
N GLY A 440 -18.04 2.17 6.46
CA GLY A 440 -18.97 1.71 7.50
C GLY A 440 -18.58 0.38 8.16
N LEU A 441 -17.61 -0.36 7.60
CA LEU A 441 -17.03 -1.56 8.20
C LEU A 441 -15.84 -1.26 9.14
N LEU A 442 -15.41 -0.01 9.22
CA LEU A 442 -14.20 0.39 9.93
C LEU A 442 -14.53 0.93 11.31
N ASP A 443 -13.60 0.74 12.21
CA ASP A 443 -13.58 1.32 13.54
C ASP A 443 -12.68 2.56 13.53
N TYR A 444 -13.21 3.68 14.00
CA TYR A 444 -12.50 4.96 14.08
C TYR A 444 -12.44 5.44 15.52
N ASP A 445 -11.30 5.97 15.90
CA ASP A 445 -11.12 6.74 17.12
C ASP A 445 -10.70 8.16 16.73
N GLU A 446 -11.67 9.05 16.64
CA GLU A 446 -11.45 10.39 16.14
C GLU A 446 -10.89 11.29 17.24
N ASP A 447 -9.91 12.11 16.86
CA ASP A 447 -9.45 13.24 17.68
C ASP A 447 -10.28 14.47 17.30
N GLU A 448 -11.36 14.73 18.03
CA GLU A 448 -12.23 15.91 17.80
C GLU A 448 -11.47 17.25 17.92
N GLY A 449 -10.38 17.27 18.68
CA GLY A 449 -9.56 18.46 18.90
C GLY A 449 -8.47 18.69 17.85
N TYR A 450 -8.19 17.71 16.97
CA TYR A 450 -7.06 17.79 16.06
C TYR A 450 -7.33 17.14 14.70
N SER A 451 -7.31 17.97 13.64
CA SER A 451 -7.26 17.45 12.28
C SER A 451 -5.81 17.22 11.83
N HIS A 452 -5.46 15.97 11.59
CA HIS A 452 -4.16 15.59 11.05
C HIS A 452 -3.94 16.02 9.59
N ILE A 453 -4.99 16.48 8.91
CA ILE A 453 -4.92 17.05 7.57
C ILE A 453 -5.32 18.52 7.66
N LYS A 454 -4.43 19.40 7.19
CA LYS A 454 -4.71 20.83 7.08
C LYS A 454 -4.98 21.16 5.61
N VAL A 455 -6.16 21.72 5.32
CA VAL A 455 -6.59 22.07 3.98
C VAL A 455 -6.96 23.55 3.94
N ASP A 456 -6.28 24.32 3.08
CA ASP A 456 -6.77 25.62 2.66
C ASP A 456 -7.80 25.41 1.54
N THR A 457 -9.07 25.28 1.91
CA THR A 457 -10.17 25.03 0.96
C THR A 457 -10.34 26.17 -0.03
N GLY A 458 -10.05 27.43 0.36
CA GLY A 458 -10.12 28.59 -0.51
C GLY A 458 -9.06 28.53 -1.61
N LEU A 459 -7.82 28.18 -1.26
CA LEU A 459 -6.74 28.04 -2.21
C LEU A 459 -6.91 26.77 -3.07
N ALA A 460 -7.27 25.65 -2.45
CA ALA A 460 -7.49 24.37 -3.15
C ALA A 460 -8.68 24.43 -4.11
N SER A 461 -9.72 25.22 -3.82
CA SER A 461 -10.84 25.47 -4.73
C SER A 461 -10.42 26.18 -6.04
N LYS A 462 -9.32 26.92 -6.04
CA LYS A 462 -8.75 27.54 -7.25
C LYS A 462 -8.05 26.53 -8.18
N SER A 463 -7.76 25.33 -7.71
CA SER A 463 -7.24 24.25 -8.57
C SER A 463 -8.29 23.85 -9.60
N LEU A 464 -7.94 23.89 -10.88
CA LEU A 464 -8.87 23.57 -11.98
C LEU A 464 -9.30 22.09 -11.98
N THR A 465 -8.43 21.20 -11.54
CA THR A 465 -8.64 19.75 -11.63
C THR A 465 -9.01 19.09 -10.30
N LYS A 466 -8.85 19.79 -9.17
CA LYS A 466 -9.16 19.29 -7.81
C LYS A 466 -8.85 17.79 -7.58
N PRO A 467 -7.60 17.35 -7.83
CA PRO A 467 -7.25 15.93 -7.91
C PRO A 467 -7.42 15.16 -6.60
N TRP A 468 -7.58 15.82 -5.48
CA TRP A 468 -7.86 15.19 -4.19
C TRP A 468 -9.22 14.48 -4.17
N VAL A 469 -10.22 15.00 -4.91
CA VAL A 469 -11.58 14.44 -4.96
C VAL A 469 -11.58 13.01 -5.52
N PRO A 470 -11.08 12.75 -6.75
CA PRO A 470 -11.07 11.40 -7.28
C PRO A 470 -10.01 10.49 -6.63
N ALA A 471 -8.91 11.05 -6.12
CA ALA A 471 -7.83 10.24 -5.54
C ALA A 471 -8.08 9.81 -4.10
N CYS A 472 -8.93 10.50 -3.34
CA CYS A 472 -9.26 10.12 -1.97
C CYS A 472 -10.09 8.82 -1.93
N PRO A 473 -9.63 7.76 -1.23
CA PRO A 473 -10.32 6.48 -1.20
C PRO A 473 -11.56 6.47 -0.29
N THR A 474 -11.78 7.52 0.52
CA THR A 474 -12.82 7.57 1.55
C THR A 474 -13.69 8.83 1.52
N ASN A 475 -13.69 9.57 0.40
CA ASN A 475 -14.51 10.77 0.21
C ASN A 475 -14.30 11.92 1.21
N CYS A 476 -13.08 12.05 1.81
CA CYS A 476 -12.78 13.23 2.63
C CYS A 476 -12.84 14.55 1.83
N TYR A 477 -12.69 14.47 0.51
CA TYR A 477 -12.78 15.60 -0.40
C TYR A 477 -13.99 15.44 -1.32
N THR A 478 -14.81 16.51 -1.41
CA THR A 478 -15.99 16.54 -2.27
C THR A 478 -16.07 17.87 -3.02
N LEU A 479 -16.77 17.87 -4.15
CA LEU A 479 -17.12 19.06 -4.90
C LEU A 479 -18.45 19.62 -4.40
N PHE A 480 -18.49 20.87 -4.08
CA PHE A 480 -19.72 21.61 -3.82
C PHE A 480 -20.02 22.52 -5.00
N THR A 481 -21.15 22.31 -5.65
CA THR A 481 -21.62 23.06 -6.82
C THR A 481 -23.06 23.53 -6.58
N PRO A 482 -23.60 24.46 -7.37
CA PRO A 482 -25.02 24.81 -7.34
C PRO A 482 -25.96 23.62 -7.58
N LYS A 483 -25.45 22.54 -8.19
CA LYS A 483 -26.19 21.31 -8.51
C LYS A 483 -26.17 20.27 -7.37
N GLY A 484 -25.32 20.47 -6.36
CA GLY A 484 -25.19 19.57 -5.21
C GLY A 484 -23.76 19.24 -4.81
N ILE A 485 -23.61 18.17 -3.99
CA ILE A 485 -22.33 17.65 -3.50
C ILE A 485 -21.98 16.37 -4.26
N PHE A 486 -20.77 16.33 -4.81
CA PHE A 486 -20.30 15.19 -5.60
C PHE A 486 -18.97 14.67 -5.08
N ALA A 487 -18.87 13.35 -4.93
CA ALA A 487 -17.66 12.68 -4.43
C ALA A 487 -16.69 12.24 -5.55
N SER A 488 -17.12 12.35 -6.80
CA SER A 488 -16.27 12.10 -7.96
C SER A 488 -16.70 12.98 -9.14
N PHE A 489 -15.83 13.13 -10.11
CA PHE A 489 -16.17 13.83 -11.36
C PHE A 489 -17.20 13.02 -12.19
N ARG A 490 -17.16 11.69 -12.06
CA ARG A 490 -18.14 10.81 -12.70
C ARG A 490 -19.55 11.04 -12.16
N ASP A 491 -19.72 11.16 -10.85
CA ASP A 491 -21.04 11.44 -10.26
C ASP A 491 -21.63 12.76 -10.81
N LEU A 492 -20.79 13.80 -10.95
CA LEU A 492 -21.19 15.07 -11.54
C LEU A 492 -21.48 14.95 -13.05
N TYR A 493 -20.67 14.15 -13.77
CA TYR A 493 -20.89 13.87 -15.19
C TYR A 493 -22.21 13.13 -15.43
N GLU A 494 -22.52 12.12 -14.65
CA GLU A 494 -23.77 11.38 -14.76
C GLU A 494 -25.00 12.29 -14.47
N HIS A 495 -24.87 13.19 -13.50
CA HIS A 495 -25.87 14.21 -13.25
C HIS A 495 -26.07 15.13 -14.48
N ASN A 496 -25.00 15.68 -15.03
CA ASN A 496 -25.04 16.52 -16.22
C ASN A 496 -25.57 15.75 -17.46
N LEU A 497 -25.22 14.48 -17.60
CA LEU A 497 -25.70 13.64 -18.70
C LEU A 497 -27.23 13.39 -18.62
N ALA A 498 -27.74 13.21 -17.41
CA ALA A 498 -29.18 13.04 -17.20
C ALA A 498 -29.96 14.31 -17.56
N GLU A 499 -29.40 15.48 -17.31
CA GLU A 499 -30.00 16.78 -17.67
C GLU A 499 -29.88 17.08 -19.16
N LEU A 500 -28.67 16.99 -19.71
CA LEU A 500 -28.36 17.46 -21.08
C LEU A 500 -28.63 16.41 -22.15
N LYS A 501 -28.70 15.13 -21.79
CA LYS A 501 -28.93 13.98 -22.70
C LYS A 501 -27.95 13.91 -23.89
N ASP A 502 -26.80 14.55 -23.78
CA ASP A 502 -25.74 14.63 -24.78
C ASP A 502 -24.39 14.42 -24.09
N ARG A 503 -23.67 13.36 -24.44
CA ARG A 503 -22.40 12.98 -23.79
C ARG A 503 -21.32 14.05 -23.94
N GLY A 504 -21.20 14.67 -25.12
CA GLY A 504 -20.18 15.69 -25.37
C GLY A 504 -20.43 16.96 -24.58
N LYS A 505 -21.68 17.43 -24.54
CA LYS A 505 -22.09 18.59 -23.74
C LYS A 505 -21.95 18.31 -22.25
N ALA A 506 -22.38 17.13 -21.78
CA ALA A 506 -22.23 16.74 -20.39
C ALA A 506 -20.78 16.68 -19.96
N PHE A 507 -19.88 16.18 -20.80
CA PHE A 507 -18.45 16.13 -20.54
C PHE A 507 -17.86 17.55 -20.39
N SER A 508 -18.13 18.44 -21.36
CA SER A 508 -17.65 19.83 -21.31
C SER A 508 -18.21 20.59 -20.12
N GLN A 509 -19.52 20.45 -19.84
CA GLN A 509 -20.16 21.07 -18.68
C GLN A 509 -19.56 20.57 -17.36
N THR A 510 -19.20 19.29 -17.28
CA THR A 510 -18.58 18.74 -16.06
C THR A 510 -17.21 19.37 -15.81
N LEU A 511 -16.39 19.59 -16.84
CA LEU A 511 -15.11 20.29 -16.68
C LEU A 511 -15.29 21.73 -16.19
N GLU A 512 -16.28 22.45 -16.72
CA GLU A 512 -16.61 23.80 -16.25
C GLU A 512 -17.10 23.80 -14.79
N ASP A 513 -18.00 22.89 -14.44
CA ASP A 513 -18.53 22.76 -13.10
C ASP A 513 -17.43 22.38 -12.09
N VAL A 514 -16.51 21.46 -12.45
CA VAL A 514 -15.35 21.10 -11.60
C VAL A 514 -14.43 22.30 -11.39
N ALA A 515 -14.14 23.06 -12.45
CA ALA A 515 -13.31 24.25 -12.34
C ALA A 515 -13.92 25.31 -11.40
N ALA A 516 -15.24 25.50 -11.48
CA ALA A 516 -15.99 26.47 -10.69
C ALA A 516 -16.35 25.96 -9.27
N ALA A 517 -16.31 24.65 -9.03
CA ALA A 517 -16.73 24.08 -7.74
C ALA A 517 -15.89 24.54 -6.57
N GLU A 518 -16.52 24.67 -5.42
CA GLU A 518 -15.84 24.78 -4.12
C GLU A 518 -15.39 23.40 -3.65
N LEU A 519 -14.15 23.28 -3.17
CA LEU A 519 -13.65 22.05 -2.53
C LEU A 519 -14.08 22.03 -1.07
N ARG A 520 -14.80 21.00 -0.67
CA ARG A 520 -15.11 20.72 0.73
C ARG A 520 -14.25 19.59 1.25
N PHE A 521 -13.91 19.67 2.53
CA PHE A 521 -13.07 18.71 3.22
C PHE A 521 -13.69 18.32 4.56
N ASP A 522 -13.70 17.01 4.82
CA ASP A 522 -14.08 16.40 6.09
C ASP A 522 -13.18 15.19 6.34
N HIS A 523 -12.52 15.15 7.51
CA HIS A 523 -11.53 14.11 7.81
C HIS A 523 -12.09 12.90 8.58
N ILE A 524 -13.35 12.93 8.99
CA ILE A 524 -13.97 11.90 9.85
C ILE A 524 -13.78 10.48 9.32
N ALA A 525 -13.94 10.29 8.01
CA ALA A 525 -13.76 8.97 7.38
C ALA A 525 -12.33 8.71 6.87
N CYS A 526 -11.33 9.47 7.32
CA CYS A 526 -9.96 9.34 6.83
C CYS A 526 -9.32 8.03 7.28
N VAL A 527 -8.72 7.30 6.34
CA VAL A 527 -7.95 6.07 6.62
C VAL A 527 -6.43 6.33 6.65
N ALA A 528 -6.03 7.57 6.81
CA ALA A 528 -4.62 8.00 6.92
C ALA A 528 -3.68 7.43 5.85
N CYS A 529 -4.17 7.21 4.64
CA CYS A 529 -3.39 6.62 3.55
C CYS A 529 -2.25 7.52 3.04
N GLY A 530 -2.26 8.83 3.37
CA GLY A 530 -1.25 9.79 2.97
C GLY A 530 -1.36 10.31 1.53
N THR A 531 -2.36 9.88 0.75
CA THR A 531 -2.53 10.25 -0.67
C THR A 531 -2.63 11.77 -0.87
N CYS A 532 -3.45 12.44 -0.07
CA CYS A 532 -3.65 13.89 -0.18
C CYS A 532 -2.36 14.68 0.08
N GLY A 533 -1.50 14.15 0.97
CA GLY A 533 -0.19 14.72 1.25
C GLY A 533 0.80 14.67 0.10
N ALA A 534 0.61 13.78 -0.88
CA ALA A 534 1.46 13.67 -2.06
C ALA A 534 0.95 14.49 -3.26
N ILE A 535 -0.29 15.00 -3.18
CA ILE A 535 -0.98 15.71 -4.27
C ILE A 535 -0.92 17.21 -4.05
N GLY A 536 -0.52 17.93 -5.10
CA GLY A 536 -0.52 19.40 -5.10
C GLY A 536 0.52 20.02 -4.16
N PRO A 537 0.54 21.34 -4.09
CA PRO A 537 1.48 22.08 -3.24
C PRO A 537 1.09 21.98 -1.76
N PRO A 538 2.09 21.99 -0.83
CA PRO A 538 1.85 21.85 0.60
C PRO A 538 1.00 22.98 1.19
N GLU A 539 0.97 24.16 0.56
CA GLU A 539 0.15 25.30 0.96
C GLU A 539 -1.35 25.02 0.81
N MET A 540 -1.75 24.14 -0.11
CA MET A 540 -3.14 23.74 -0.29
C MET A 540 -3.55 22.60 0.64
N VAL A 541 -2.73 21.57 0.74
CA VAL A 541 -3.01 20.39 1.58
C VAL A 541 -1.72 19.89 2.22
N THR A 542 -1.71 19.86 3.56
CA THR A 542 -0.66 19.26 4.36
C THR A 542 -1.22 18.06 5.12
N PHE A 543 -0.62 16.90 4.91
CA PHE A 543 -0.90 15.68 5.66
C PHE A 543 0.07 15.56 6.84
N ASN A 544 -0.46 15.34 8.03
CA ASN A 544 0.29 14.98 9.24
C ASN A 544 -0.16 13.59 9.71
N HIS A 545 0.52 13.04 10.71
CA HIS A 545 0.04 11.83 11.38
C HIS A 545 -1.04 12.18 12.40
N GLU A 546 -1.95 11.24 12.61
CA GLU A 546 -2.86 11.26 13.74
C GLU A 546 -2.06 11.18 15.03
N ARG A 547 -2.60 11.76 16.09
CA ARG A 547 -1.97 11.74 17.43
C ARG A 547 -2.33 10.46 18.18
N ASP A 548 -1.39 9.97 18.92
CA ASP A 548 -1.49 9.11 20.10
C ASP A 548 -2.68 8.10 20.07
N GLY A 549 -2.66 7.19 19.12
CA GLY A 549 -3.67 6.13 18.99
C GLY A 549 -4.97 6.51 18.29
N HIS A 550 -5.20 7.81 17.98
CA HIS A 550 -6.39 8.23 17.24
C HIS A 550 -6.35 7.86 15.75
N GLY A 551 -7.53 7.78 15.10
CA GLY A 551 -7.76 7.52 13.68
C GLY A 551 -8.31 6.13 13.39
N VAL A 552 -8.17 5.62 12.16
CA VAL A 552 -8.70 4.32 11.74
C VAL A 552 -8.03 3.15 12.46
N ARG A 553 -8.80 2.10 12.78
CA ARG A 553 -8.32 0.85 13.35
C ARG A 553 -8.69 -0.32 12.47
N TYR A 554 -7.70 -0.87 11.78
CA TYR A 554 -7.88 -2.09 11.01
C TYR A 554 -7.83 -3.33 11.94
N ARG A 555 -8.74 -4.28 11.68
CA ARG A 555 -8.80 -5.56 12.40
C ARG A 555 -7.95 -6.64 11.72
N PHE A 556 -7.81 -6.51 10.43
CA PHE A 556 -7.11 -7.46 9.55
C PHE A 556 -5.86 -6.82 8.94
N GLY A 557 -5.96 -5.60 8.47
CA GLY A 557 -4.85 -4.81 7.93
C GLY A 557 -4.30 -5.23 6.58
#